data_241a5301291c41e0fe0bbe6eed409d3d
#
_entry.id   241a5301291c41e0fe0bbe6eed409d3d
#
_cell.length_a   1.000
_cell.length_b   1.000
_cell.length_c   1.000
_cell.angle_alpha   90.00
_cell.angle_beta   90.00
_cell.angle_gamma   90.00
#
_symmetry.space_group_name_H-M   'P 1'
#
loop_
_entity.id
_entity.type
_entity.pdbx_description
1 polymer ?
#
loop_
_entity_poly.entity_id
_entity_poly.type
_entity_poly.pdbx_seq_one_letter_code
_entity_poly.pdbx_strand_id
1 'polypeptide(L)'
;MSTLKLKGTSSGEVVLSANADGSQLSIDQKLVGADVNNRPNLAPLIINGDMRVAQRVFDASFSKASVSSHSGGAVVAIDRMYTGISDNGTFTISRDTDVPSGYGFVNSMKLDCTTADTSVAAGSFHTVEYRFEGQDTQLFKKGTSNAYAMTVAFWIKSSVTGTAVVELADDDNTRHICKTFTVDSADTWEKKVLAFAGDTSGALTNDTGRSFRINIFLGAGSNLTSGTLATSWASRTTANIAAGQTINAASSTDNNIFITGLQMELGEFTSTTIPEFQFEERGASLRRCYRYYQHHVGSDGNCAGTAAGGYRTSGTAQLTFHFPVEMRADPTVAQVATDNMFCHDLADGNNNSVDSVESTIHSSTGGITVQFNTDGTGVAGDSCHLIPNGSTPGMTFDAEVG
;
A
#
# COMPACT_ATOMS: atom_id res chain seq x y z
N MET A 1 37.47 10.90 34.96
CA MET A 1 36.21 10.34 34.35
C MET A 1 35.62 9.40 35.35
N SER A 2 34.37 9.61 35.71
CA SER A 2 33.66 8.66 36.58
C SER A 2 32.95 7.65 35.66
N THR A 3 33.29 6.38 35.78
CA THR A 3 32.71 5.30 35.00
C THR A 3 31.80 4.48 35.91
N LEU A 4 30.53 4.35 35.54
CA LEU A 4 29.61 3.41 36.20
C LEU A 4 29.58 2.12 35.40
N LYS A 5 29.96 1.02 36.02
CA LYS A 5 29.91 -0.31 35.38
C LYS A 5 28.69 -1.10 35.92
N LEU A 6 27.80 -1.44 35.01
CA LEU A 6 26.65 -2.32 35.33
C LEU A 6 26.95 -3.70 34.78
N LYS A 7 26.98 -4.71 35.66
CA LYS A 7 27.22 -6.11 35.29
C LYS A 7 25.88 -6.82 35.09
N GLY A 8 25.63 -7.31 33.89
CA GLY A 8 24.52 -8.23 33.61
C GLY A 8 24.91 -9.68 34.00
N THR A 9 23.92 -10.55 34.08
CA THR A 9 24.09 -11.98 34.43
C THR A 9 24.70 -12.86 33.33
N SER A 10 24.93 -12.32 32.16
CA SER A 10 25.66 -12.93 31.03
C SER A 10 26.81 -12.03 30.63
N SER A 11 27.93 -12.58 30.27
CA SER A 11 29.30 -12.07 30.08
C SER A 11 29.51 -10.75 29.32
N GLY A 12 28.62 -9.80 29.41
CA GLY A 12 28.73 -8.47 28.80
C GLY A 12 28.78 -7.37 29.84
N GLU A 13 29.78 -6.50 29.77
CA GLU A 13 29.92 -5.30 30.57
C GLU A 13 29.30 -4.12 29.80
N VAL A 14 28.29 -3.44 30.38
CA VAL A 14 27.78 -2.18 29.82
C VAL A 14 28.61 -1.04 30.42
N VAL A 15 29.36 -0.35 29.61
CA VAL A 15 30.13 0.81 30.03
C VAL A 15 29.34 2.07 29.68
N LEU A 16 28.95 2.82 30.70
CA LEU A 16 28.38 4.15 30.54
C LEU A 16 29.52 5.16 30.77
N SER A 17 29.88 5.92 29.77
CA SER A 17 30.89 6.96 29.87
C SER A 17 30.29 8.34 29.55
N ALA A 18 30.64 9.34 30.35
CA ALA A 18 30.38 10.71 29.98
C ALA A 18 31.40 11.16 28.93
N ASN A 19 30.97 11.98 27.96
CA ASN A 19 31.92 12.66 27.07
C ASN A 19 32.88 13.58 27.89
N ALA A 20 33.90 14.09 27.24
CA ALA A 20 35.02 14.81 27.91
C ALA A 20 34.55 16.06 28.68
N ASP A 21 33.43 16.67 28.29
CA ASP A 21 32.85 17.83 28.95
C ASP A 21 31.75 17.50 30.00
N GLY A 22 31.42 16.24 30.14
CA GLY A 22 30.41 15.75 31.09
C GLY A 22 28.96 16.08 30.73
N SER A 23 28.70 16.64 29.52
CA SER A 23 27.37 17.10 29.11
C SER A 23 26.46 16.02 28.60
N GLN A 24 27.00 14.88 28.20
CA GLN A 24 26.21 13.74 27.68
C GLN A 24 26.71 12.40 28.22
N LEU A 25 25.78 11.48 28.42
CA LEU A 25 26.05 10.08 28.74
C LEU A 25 25.98 9.28 27.42
N SER A 26 27.09 8.65 27.03
CA SER A 26 27.10 7.73 25.90
C SER A 26 27.00 6.28 26.34
N ILE A 27 26.27 5.48 25.60
CA ILE A 27 26.19 4.03 25.78
C ILE A 27 26.92 3.39 24.60
N ASP A 28 28.10 2.82 24.88
CA ASP A 28 28.97 2.24 23.86
C ASP A 28 28.49 0.90 23.33
N GLN A 29 27.42 0.34 23.89
CA GLN A 29 26.81 -0.89 23.39
C GLN A 29 25.32 -0.68 23.15
N LYS A 30 24.87 -1.22 22.01
CA LYS A 30 23.47 -1.30 21.63
C LYS A 30 22.68 -2.03 22.72
N LEU A 31 21.72 -1.34 23.37
CA LEU A 31 20.76 -1.99 24.26
C LEU A 31 19.86 -2.88 23.41
N VAL A 32 20.09 -4.19 23.45
CA VAL A 32 19.20 -5.16 22.81
C VAL A 32 17.80 -5.00 23.42
N GLY A 33 16.85 -4.58 22.61
CA GLY A 33 15.49 -4.25 23.03
C GLY A 33 15.15 -2.75 23.11
N ALA A 34 16.15 -1.84 22.97
CA ALA A 34 15.93 -0.37 23.01
C ALA A 34 15.83 0.28 21.62
N ASP A 35 15.79 -0.49 20.55
CA ASP A 35 15.82 0.02 19.17
C ASP A 35 14.54 0.75 18.74
N VAL A 36 13.50 0.74 19.56
CA VAL A 36 12.27 1.49 19.30
C VAL A 36 12.52 3.00 19.26
N ASN A 37 13.59 3.47 19.89
CA ASN A 37 13.89 4.91 20.02
C ASN A 37 14.80 5.46 18.92
N ASN A 38 15.28 4.64 17.98
CA ASN A 38 16.21 5.11 16.94
C ASN A 38 15.51 5.36 15.58
N ARG A 39 14.20 5.21 15.52
CA ARG A 39 13.42 5.57 14.33
C ARG A 39 13.10 7.08 14.37
N PRO A 40 13.35 7.81 13.29
CA PRO A 40 12.94 9.22 13.21
C PRO A 40 11.42 9.41 13.07
N ASN A 41 10.66 8.34 12.93
CA ASN A 41 9.20 8.32 12.75
C ASN A 41 8.51 7.54 13.88
N LEU A 42 7.38 8.07 14.36
CA LEU A 42 6.55 7.44 15.39
C LEU A 42 5.64 6.33 14.84
N ALA A 43 5.25 6.43 13.57
CA ALA A 43 4.43 5.43 12.87
C ALA A 43 5.24 4.82 11.72
N PRO A 44 4.93 3.59 11.29
CA PRO A 44 5.60 2.99 10.13
C PRO A 44 5.45 3.89 8.90
N LEU A 45 6.50 4.00 8.09
CA LEU A 45 6.45 4.74 6.82
C LEU A 45 5.52 4.06 5.82
N ILE A 46 5.51 2.73 5.83
CA ILE A 46 4.61 1.91 5.00
C ILE A 46 3.30 1.68 5.77
N ILE A 47 2.19 2.13 5.19
CA ILE A 47 0.85 1.88 5.70
C ILE A 47 0.44 0.46 5.29
N ASN A 48 -0.10 -0.33 6.23
CA ASN A 48 -0.59 -1.67 5.95
C ASN A 48 0.49 -2.65 5.41
N GLY A 49 1.74 -2.49 5.82
CA GLY A 49 2.83 -3.35 5.37
C GLY A 49 2.68 -4.83 5.78
N ASP A 50 1.82 -5.14 6.74
CA ASP A 50 1.45 -6.49 7.20
C ASP A 50 0.23 -7.07 6.45
N MET A 51 -0.25 -6.40 5.40
CA MET A 51 -1.34 -6.83 4.50
C MET A 51 -2.68 -7.12 5.20
N ARG A 52 -2.90 -6.51 6.37
CA ARG A 52 -4.05 -6.80 7.23
C ARG A 52 -5.35 -6.14 6.75
N VAL A 53 -5.25 -4.98 6.10
CA VAL A 53 -6.39 -4.22 5.57
C VAL A 53 -6.58 -4.51 4.09
N ALA A 54 -7.76 -4.96 3.70
CA ALA A 54 -8.14 -5.28 2.32
C ALA A 54 -9.60 -4.94 2.09
N GLN A 55 -9.91 -3.65 1.95
CA GLN A 55 -11.29 -3.17 1.81
C GLN A 55 -11.90 -3.47 0.44
N ARG A 56 -11.07 -3.68 -0.60
CA ARG A 56 -11.50 -3.95 -1.98
C ARG A 56 -11.77 -5.42 -2.28
N VAL A 57 -11.34 -6.31 -1.39
CA VAL A 57 -11.54 -7.75 -1.55
C VAL A 57 -12.87 -8.14 -0.90
N PHE A 58 -13.97 -7.87 -1.62
CA PHE A 58 -15.33 -8.28 -1.20
C PHE A 58 -15.57 -9.76 -1.42
N ASP A 59 -14.96 -10.27 -2.45
CA ASP A 59 -14.74 -11.67 -2.73
C ASP A 59 -13.31 -12.03 -2.32
N ALA A 60 -13.03 -13.28 -2.05
CA ALA A 60 -11.73 -13.74 -1.55
C ALA A 60 -10.57 -13.42 -2.51
N SER A 61 -10.88 -13.07 -3.77
CA SER A 61 -9.88 -12.83 -4.80
C SER A 61 -10.28 -11.73 -5.79
N PHE A 62 -9.27 -11.10 -6.36
CA PHE A 62 -9.39 -10.12 -7.42
C PHE A 62 -8.49 -10.53 -8.59
N SER A 63 -9.04 -10.61 -9.80
CA SER A 63 -8.32 -11.04 -11.00
C SER A 63 -8.02 -9.89 -11.95
N LYS A 64 -6.80 -9.80 -12.45
CA LYS A 64 -6.36 -8.82 -13.43
C LYS A 64 -5.48 -9.43 -14.52
N ALA A 65 -5.82 -9.20 -15.78
CA ALA A 65 -5.07 -9.71 -16.92
C ALA A 65 -3.83 -8.85 -17.23
N SER A 66 -4.04 -7.56 -17.47
CA SER A 66 -2.96 -6.62 -17.80
C SER A 66 -3.37 -5.18 -17.52
N VAL A 67 -2.39 -4.29 -17.38
CA VAL A 67 -2.57 -2.86 -17.28
C VAL A 67 -1.79 -2.16 -18.39
N SER A 68 -2.45 -1.26 -19.11
CA SER A 68 -1.90 -0.62 -20.31
C SER A 68 -0.88 0.48 -20.02
N SER A 69 -0.80 1.00 -18.79
CA SER A 69 0.17 2.05 -18.44
C SER A 69 0.51 2.08 -16.95
N HIS A 70 1.73 2.51 -16.65
CA HIS A 70 2.26 2.70 -15.28
C HIS A 70 1.56 3.83 -14.52
N SER A 71 0.92 4.75 -15.24
CA SER A 71 0.39 6.01 -14.70
C SER A 71 -1.09 5.98 -14.31
N GLY A 72 -1.70 4.82 -14.14
CA GLY A 72 -3.11 4.76 -13.73
C GLY A 72 -3.75 3.38 -13.82
N GLY A 73 -3.02 2.37 -14.28
CA GLY A 73 -3.54 1.03 -14.48
C GLY A 73 -3.16 0.00 -13.42
N ALA A 74 -2.52 0.40 -12.34
CA ALA A 74 -2.21 -0.52 -11.25
C ALA A 74 -3.46 -0.87 -10.44
N VAL A 75 -3.55 -2.11 -10.02
CA VAL A 75 -4.65 -2.65 -9.22
C VAL A 75 -4.28 -2.60 -7.74
N VAL A 76 -5.20 -2.18 -6.91
CA VAL A 76 -5.05 -2.19 -5.45
C VAL A 76 -6.06 -3.19 -4.89
N ALA A 77 -5.63 -4.43 -4.64
CA ALA A 77 -6.45 -5.44 -3.98
C ALA A 77 -6.28 -5.38 -2.45
N ILE A 78 -5.05 -5.23 -2.00
CA ILE A 78 -4.69 -4.99 -0.60
C ILE A 78 -4.46 -3.48 -0.46
N ASP A 79 -5.10 -2.86 0.52
CA ASP A 79 -5.02 -1.40 0.68
C ASP A 79 -3.58 -0.92 0.71
N ARG A 80 -3.27 0.11 -0.06
CA ARG A 80 -1.96 0.72 -0.28
C ARG A 80 -0.95 -0.12 -1.06
N MET A 81 -1.23 -1.39 -1.36
CA MET A 81 -0.34 -2.24 -2.17
C MET A 81 -0.85 -2.28 -3.62
N TYR A 82 -0.08 -1.70 -4.52
CA TYR A 82 -0.40 -1.63 -5.94
C TYR A 82 0.25 -2.82 -6.66
N THR A 83 -0.45 -3.35 -7.64
CA THR A 83 0.11 -4.35 -8.57
C THR A 83 0.00 -3.82 -9.98
N GLY A 84 1.15 -3.61 -10.62
CA GLY A 84 1.25 -3.23 -12.03
C GLY A 84 1.58 -4.45 -12.88
N ILE A 85 0.71 -4.76 -13.85
CA ILE A 85 0.93 -5.84 -14.81
C ILE A 85 0.70 -5.26 -16.20
N SER A 86 1.68 -5.45 -17.09
CA SER A 86 1.55 -5.11 -18.51
C SER A 86 1.99 -6.30 -19.35
N ASP A 87 1.05 -6.93 -20.02
CA ASP A 87 1.25 -8.08 -20.90
C ASP A 87 2.23 -9.14 -20.34
N ASN A 88 2.11 -9.45 -19.04
CA ASN A 88 2.89 -10.48 -18.36
C ASN A 88 1.97 -11.40 -17.56
N GLY A 89 1.19 -12.18 -18.27
CA GLY A 89 0.24 -13.14 -17.72
C GLY A 89 -1.01 -12.52 -17.09
N THR A 90 -1.79 -13.35 -16.42
CA THR A 90 -2.96 -12.97 -15.63
C THR A 90 -2.80 -13.48 -14.21
N PHE A 91 -3.14 -12.67 -13.23
CA PHE A 91 -3.03 -13.03 -11.82
C PHE A 91 -4.33 -12.78 -11.07
N THR A 92 -4.66 -13.70 -10.16
CA THR A 92 -5.59 -13.44 -9.07
C THR A 92 -4.79 -12.89 -7.90
N ILE A 93 -5.20 -11.70 -7.40
CA ILE A 93 -4.56 -11.03 -6.27
C ILE A 93 -5.50 -11.13 -5.08
N SER A 94 -5.03 -11.70 -3.98
CA SER A 94 -5.85 -11.94 -2.80
C SER A 94 -5.09 -11.69 -1.50
N ARG A 95 -5.83 -11.54 -0.40
CA ARG A 95 -5.26 -11.62 0.94
C ARG A 95 -5.28 -13.08 1.39
N ASP A 96 -4.13 -13.56 1.86
CA ASP A 96 -3.92 -14.94 2.27
C ASP A 96 -3.48 -15.00 3.75
N THR A 97 -3.56 -16.17 4.36
CA THR A 97 -3.11 -16.46 5.73
C THR A 97 -1.79 -17.22 5.79
N ASP A 98 -1.21 -17.57 4.65
CA ASP A 98 0.14 -18.13 4.59
C ASP A 98 1.14 -17.00 4.88
N VAL A 99 1.87 -17.12 5.97
CA VAL A 99 2.77 -16.09 6.52
C VAL A 99 4.02 -16.72 7.13
N PRO A 100 5.13 -15.97 7.26
CA PRO A 100 6.33 -16.47 7.95
C PRO A 100 6.04 -16.75 9.41
N SER A 101 6.27 -18.01 9.84
CA SER A 101 5.98 -18.47 11.20
C SER A 101 6.90 -17.82 12.24
N GLY A 102 6.33 -17.41 13.37
CA GLY A 102 7.08 -16.87 14.52
C GLY A 102 7.36 -15.37 14.47
N TYR A 103 6.91 -14.65 13.44
CA TYR A 103 7.18 -13.21 13.27
C TYR A 103 5.95 -12.31 13.50
N GLY A 104 4.82 -12.87 13.94
CA GLY A 104 3.61 -12.12 14.31
C GLY A 104 2.72 -11.69 13.16
N PHE A 105 3.05 -12.00 11.92
CA PHE A 105 2.20 -11.74 10.76
C PHE A 105 0.98 -12.67 10.75
N VAL A 106 -0.14 -12.15 10.27
CA VAL A 106 -1.42 -12.90 10.15
C VAL A 106 -1.94 -12.92 8.72
N ASN A 107 -1.44 -12.02 7.87
CA ASN A 107 -1.84 -11.94 6.48
C ASN A 107 -0.64 -11.68 5.57
N SER A 108 -0.78 -12.15 4.33
CA SER A 108 0.09 -11.82 3.20
C SER A 108 -0.75 -11.44 1.98
N MET A 109 -0.14 -10.77 1.02
CA MET A 109 -0.65 -10.58 -0.32
C MET A 109 -0.22 -11.77 -1.15
N LYS A 110 -1.17 -12.50 -1.75
CA LYS A 110 -0.94 -13.58 -2.70
C LYS A 110 -1.15 -13.09 -4.12
N LEU A 111 -0.22 -13.42 -5.00
CA LEU A 111 -0.27 -13.26 -6.44
C LEU A 111 -0.29 -14.67 -7.05
N ASP A 112 -1.42 -15.11 -7.58
CA ASP A 112 -1.66 -16.44 -8.12
C ASP A 112 -1.75 -16.35 -9.65
N CYS A 113 -0.81 -16.95 -10.36
CA CYS A 113 -0.78 -16.90 -11.82
C CYS A 113 -1.87 -17.80 -12.42
N THR A 114 -2.85 -17.20 -13.07
CA THR A 114 -3.97 -17.92 -13.69
C THR A 114 -3.84 -18.06 -15.20
N THR A 115 -3.00 -17.25 -15.84
CA THR A 115 -2.61 -17.40 -17.24
C THR A 115 -1.12 -17.15 -17.37
N ALA A 116 -0.40 -18.14 -17.84
CA ALA A 116 1.04 -18.05 -17.98
C ALA A 116 1.46 -17.20 -19.20
N ASP A 117 2.60 -16.55 -19.05
CA ASP A 117 3.37 -15.90 -20.14
C ASP A 117 4.82 -16.36 -20.05
N THR A 118 5.20 -17.29 -20.92
CA THR A 118 6.56 -17.82 -21.02
C THR A 118 7.45 -17.03 -21.97
N SER A 119 6.87 -16.06 -22.71
CA SER A 119 7.56 -15.26 -23.73
C SER A 119 7.37 -13.77 -23.47
N VAL A 120 7.95 -13.29 -22.38
CA VAL A 120 7.81 -11.90 -21.93
C VAL A 120 8.17 -10.92 -23.05
N ALA A 121 7.20 -10.14 -23.51
CA ALA A 121 7.43 -9.15 -24.56
C ALA A 121 8.34 -8.02 -24.04
N ALA A 122 9.01 -7.32 -24.98
CA ALA A 122 10.04 -6.34 -24.63
C ALA A 122 9.56 -5.26 -23.65
N GLY A 123 8.30 -4.81 -23.76
CA GLY A 123 7.71 -3.78 -22.91
C GLY A 123 6.95 -4.31 -21.68
N SER A 124 6.83 -5.64 -21.55
CA SER A 124 6.04 -6.26 -20.49
C SER A 124 6.72 -6.16 -19.13
N PHE A 125 5.90 -6.09 -18.07
CA PHE A 125 6.39 -6.10 -16.70
C PHE A 125 5.33 -6.60 -15.72
N HIS A 126 5.79 -7.02 -14.54
CA HIS A 126 4.98 -7.31 -13.37
C HIS A 126 5.67 -6.73 -12.13
N THR A 127 4.96 -5.84 -11.41
CA THR A 127 5.47 -5.16 -10.22
C THR A 127 4.49 -5.23 -9.06
N VAL A 128 5.02 -5.25 -7.84
CA VAL A 128 4.32 -4.83 -6.63
C VAL A 128 4.89 -3.48 -6.21
N GLU A 129 4.02 -2.51 -5.98
CA GLU A 129 4.42 -1.12 -5.74
C GLU A 129 3.85 -0.60 -4.42
N TYR A 130 4.61 0.28 -3.78
CA TYR A 130 4.11 1.18 -2.74
C TYR A 130 4.38 2.63 -3.14
N ARG A 131 3.37 3.48 -3.02
CA ARG A 131 3.41 4.88 -3.47
C ARG A 131 3.26 5.83 -2.29
N PHE A 132 4.15 6.81 -2.20
CA PHE A 132 4.15 7.84 -1.17
C PHE A 132 3.62 9.17 -1.72
N GLU A 133 2.83 9.86 -0.90
CA GLU A 133 2.55 11.28 -1.11
C GLU A 133 3.80 12.11 -0.81
N GLY A 134 3.98 13.22 -1.50
CA GLY A 134 5.11 14.11 -1.28
C GLY A 134 5.22 14.62 0.15
N GLN A 135 4.10 14.99 0.76
CA GLN A 135 4.05 15.45 2.16
C GLN A 135 4.57 14.42 3.18
N ASP A 136 4.42 13.11 2.89
CA ASP A 136 4.86 12.04 3.78
C ASP A 136 6.35 11.70 3.60
N THR A 137 7.00 12.27 2.57
CA THR A 137 8.41 12.00 2.23
C THR A 137 9.39 13.05 2.72
N GLN A 138 8.92 14.16 3.29
CA GLN A 138 9.77 15.28 3.69
C GLN A 138 10.84 14.88 4.72
N LEU A 139 10.54 13.91 5.57
CA LEU A 139 11.50 13.38 6.54
C LEU A 139 12.69 12.65 5.90
N PHE A 140 12.63 12.24 4.62
CA PHE A 140 13.75 11.63 3.90
C PHE A 140 14.90 12.62 3.69
N LYS A 141 14.63 13.92 3.77
CA LYS A 141 15.57 15.02 3.52
C LYS A 141 16.26 14.91 2.16
N LYS A 142 15.60 14.20 1.22
CA LYS A 142 16.14 14.00 -0.13
C LYS A 142 16.40 15.34 -0.81
N GLY A 143 17.46 15.41 -1.62
CA GLY A 143 17.91 16.64 -2.26
C GLY A 143 18.76 17.55 -1.35
N THR A 144 19.17 17.07 -0.18
CA THR A 144 20.03 17.80 0.75
C THR A 144 21.26 16.98 1.14
N SER A 145 22.28 17.62 1.68
CA SER A 145 23.47 16.95 2.24
C SER A 145 23.15 16.02 3.42
N ASN A 146 21.96 16.15 4.01
CA ASN A 146 21.47 15.35 5.13
C ASN A 146 20.49 14.27 4.69
N ALA A 147 20.41 13.97 3.38
CA ALA A 147 19.53 12.93 2.86
C ALA A 147 19.82 11.59 3.54
N TYR A 148 18.76 11.00 4.10
CA TYR A 148 18.89 9.68 4.72
C TYR A 148 19.12 8.59 3.68
N ALA A 149 19.99 7.64 4.01
CA ALA A 149 19.93 6.32 3.42
C ALA A 149 18.60 5.64 3.79
N MET A 150 18.13 4.71 2.99
CA MET A 150 16.86 4.04 3.18
C MET A 150 17.04 2.53 3.09
N THR A 151 16.44 1.77 3.98
CA THR A 151 16.45 0.31 3.92
C THR A 151 15.03 -0.19 3.73
N VAL A 152 14.80 -0.92 2.65
CA VAL A 152 13.54 -1.62 2.39
C VAL A 152 13.71 -3.07 2.82
N ALA A 153 12.74 -3.58 3.57
CA ALA A 153 12.68 -5.00 3.90
C ALA A 153 11.26 -5.55 3.75
N PHE A 154 11.19 -6.82 3.41
CA PHE A 154 9.93 -7.55 3.29
C PHE A 154 10.19 -9.05 3.38
N TRP A 155 9.14 -9.80 3.63
CA TRP A 155 9.11 -11.24 3.49
C TRP A 155 8.50 -11.62 2.14
N ILE A 156 9.11 -12.58 1.47
CA ILE A 156 8.64 -13.15 0.22
C ILE A 156 8.71 -14.67 0.27
N LYS A 157 7.65 -15.31 -0.25
CA LYS A 157 7.64 -16.73 -0.58
C LYS A 157 7.20 -16.86 -2.03
N SER A 158 7.91 -17.61 -2.84
CA SER A 158 7.63 -17.78 -4.26
C SER A 158 7.89 -19.21 -4.70
N SER A 159 7.03 -19.75 -5.54
CA SER A 159 7.28 -21.04 -6.22
C SER A 159 8.36 -20.95 -7.30
N VAL A 160 8.68 -19.71 -7.75
CA VAL A 160 9.73 -19.45 -8.76
C VAL A 160 10.94 -18.84 -8.06
N THR A 161 12.11 -19.46 -8.29
CA THR A 161 13.42 -18.94 -7.85
C THR A 161 14.05 -18.06 -8.91
N GLY A 162 14.97 -17.22 -8.50
CA GLY A 162 15.74 -16.35 -9.40
C GLY A 162 15.97 -14.96 -8.83
N THR A 163 16.59 -14.11 -9.65
CA THR A 163 16.91 -12.73 -9.30
C THR A 163 15.74 -11.80 -9.63
N ALA A 164 15.34 -11.00 -8.66
CA ALA A 164 14.36 -9.94 -8.78
C ALA A 164 15.01 -8.58 -8.45
N VAL A 165 14.30 -7.48 -8.70
CA VAL A 165 14.83 -6.13 -8.49
C VAL A 165 13.87 -5.32 -7.64
N VAL A 166 14.42 -4.54 -6.70
CA VAL A 166 13.72 -3.43 -6.04
C VAL A 166 14.26 -2.13 -6.61
N GLU A 167 13.36 -1.28 -7.10
CA GLU A 167 13.62 0.10 -7.50
C GLU A 167 13.03 1.05 -6.46
N LEU A 168 13.80 2.03 -6.01
CA LEU A 168 13.29 3.26 -5.41
C LEU A 168 13.24 4.32 -6.50
N ALA A 169 12.07 4.85 -6.77
CA ALA A 169 11.83 5.84 -7.82
C ALA A 169 11.37 7.16 -7.22
N ASP A 170 12.01 8.23 -7.64
CA ASP A 170 11.65 9.62 -7.39
C ASP A 170 10.90 10.12 -8.62
N ASP A 171 9.59 10.29 -8.50
CA ASP A 171 8.73 10.71 -9.61
C ASP A 171 8.84 12.22 -9.87
N ASP A 172 9.12 13.04 -8.85
CA ASP A 172 9.23 14.49 -8.99
C ASP A 172 10.43 14.90 -9.83
N ASN A 173 11.55 14.18 -9.68
CA ASN A 173 12.81 14.52 -10.34
C ASN A 173 13.23 13.49 -11.40
N THR A 174 12.39 12.50 -11.68
CA THR A 174 12.68 11.41 -12.63
C THR A 174 14.02 10.74 -12.34
N ARG A 175 14.23 10.34 -11.07
CA ARG A 175 15.45 9.69 -10.61
C ARG A 175 15.15 8.32 -10.01
N HIS A 176 16.13 7.43 -9.99
CA HIS A 176 15.98 6.12 -9.38
C HIS A 176 17.29 5.54 -8.86
N ILE A 177 17.16 4.53 -8.01
CA ILE A 177 18.21 3.62 -7.59
C ILE A 177 17.63 2.21 -7.49
N CYS A 178 18.40 1.19 -7.88
CA CYS A 178 17.92 -0.19 -7.94
C CYS A 178 18.87 -1.13 -7.21
N LYS A 179 18.32 -2.21 -6.65
CA LYS A 179 19.08 -3.34 -6.11
C LYS A 179 18.43 -4.65 -6.47
N THR A 180 19.25 -5.65 -6.77
CA THR A 180 18.81 -7.03 -6.93
C THR A 180 18.64 -7.72 -5.58
N PHE A 181 17.74 -8.69 -5.52
CA PHE A 181 17.67 -9.73 -4.51
C PHE A 181 17.37 -11.06 -5.19
N THR A 182 17.72 -12.16 -4.53
CA THR A 182 17.45 -13.51 -5.06
C THR A 182 16.38 -14.18 -4.22
N VAL A 183 15.44 -14.85 -4.87
CA VAL A 183 14.62 -15.89 -4.24
C VAL A 183 15.43 -17.18 -4.36
N ASP A 184 15.93 -17.66 -3.23
CA ASP A 184 16.91 -18.75 -3.19
C ASP A 184 16.25 -20.14 -3.18
N SER A 185 15.08 -20.26 -2.53
CA SER A 185 14.37 -21.54 -2.33
C SER A 185 12.90 -21.39 -2.67
N ALA A 186 12.40 -22.27 -3.55
CA ALA A 186 11.00 -22.31 -3.87
C ALA A 186 10.15 -22.61 -2.62
N ASP A 187 8.97 -22.03 -2.56
CA ASP A 187 7.95 -22.23 -1.53
C ASP A 187 8.44 -22.01 -0.08
N THR A 188 9.49 -21.21 0.08
CA THR A 188 10.09 -20.92 1.38
C THR A 188 9.99 -19.41 1.68
N TRP A 189 9.58 -19.06 2.90
CA TRP A 189 9.58 -17.68 3.34
C TRP A 189 10.99 -17.17 3.58
N GLU A 190 11.37 -16.11 2.87
CA GLU A 190 12.67 -15.47 2.97
C GLU A 190 12.52 -13.99 3.30
N LYS A 191 13.29 -13.48 4.28
CA LYS A 191 13.35 -12.04 4.58
C LYS A 191 14.40 -11.39 3.68
N LYS A 192 14.00 -10.40 2.90
CA LYS A 192 14.90 -9.59 2.08
C LYS A 192 15.11 -8.24 2.75
N VAL A 193 16.35 -7.76 2.76
CA VAL A 193 16.76 -6.47 3.36
C VAL A 193 17.73 -5.80 2.41
N LEU A 194 17.32 -4.63 1.89
CA LEU A 194 18.08 -3.89 0.87
C LEU A 194 18.26 -2.44 1.33
N ALA A 195 19.52 -2.06 1.61
CA ALA A 195 19.87 -0.69 1.96
C ALA A 195 20.24 0.11 0.72
N PHE A 196 19.72 1.32 0.58
CA PHE A 196 19.95 2.25 -0.53
C PHE A 196 20.58 3.52 0.01
N ALA A 197 21.55 4.07 -0.72
CA ALA A 197 22.15 5.36 -0.34
C ALA A 197 21.12 6.49 -0.38
N GLY A 198 21.32 7.51 0.43
CA GLY A 198 20.55 8.76 0.34
C GLY A 198 20.86 9.51 -0.96
N ASP A 199 19.86 10.21 -1.51
CA ASP A 199 20.05 11.06 -2.68
C ASP A 199 20.14 12.53 -2.28
N THR A 200 21.29 13.12 -2.50
CA THR A 200 21.53 14.55 -2.21
C THR A 200 21.02 15.48 -3.32
N SER A 201 20.42 14.93 -4.39
CA SER A 201 19.92 15.66 -5.54
C SER A 201 18.41 15.49 -5.69
N GLY A 202 17.72 16.55 -6.10
CA GLY A 202 16.28 16.52 -6.36
C GLY A 202 15.45 16.41 -5.07
N ALA A 203 15.02 17.54 -4.55
CA ALA A 203 14.07 17.59 -3.42
C ALA A 203 12.70 17.06 -3.86
N LEU A 204 12.01 16.37 -2.95
CA LEU A 204 10.63 15.92 -3.16
C LEU A 204 9.66 17.07 -2.85
N THR A 205 8.59 17.16 -3.62
CA THR A 205 7.53 18.17 -3.40
C THR A 205 6.77 17.87 -2.10
N ASN A 206 6.24 18.91 -1.48
CA ASN A 206 5.42 18.77 -0.27
C ASN A 206 3.94 18.93 -0.66
N ASP A 207 3.40 17.93 -1.32
CA ASP A 207 2.03 17.90 -1.79
C ASP A 207 1.37 16.52 -1.60
N THR A 208 0.15 16.36 -2.08
CA THR A 208 -0.59 15.09 -2.06
C THR A 208 -0.38 14.23 -3.29
N GLY A 209 0.50 14.65 -4.22
CA GLY A 209 0.88 13.91 -5.41
C GLY A 209 1.79 12.72 -5.10
N ARG A 210 1.98 11.88 -6.12
CA ARG A 210 2.95 10.78 -6.05
C ARG A 210 4.35 11.33 -6.25
N SER A 211 5.15 11.33 -5.20
CA SER A 211 6.54 11.82 -5.25
C SER A 211 7.58 10.70 -5.21
N PHE A 212 7.25 9.58 -4.54
CA PHE A 212 8.23 8.51 -4.33
C PHE A 212 7.57 7.13 -4.37
N ARG A 213 8.29 6.13 -4.88
CA ARG A 213 7.80 4.74 -4.99
C ARG A 213 8.85 3.72 -4.59
N ILE A 214 8.35 2.58 -4.07
CA ILE A 214 9.06 1.31 -4.01
C ILE A 214 8.43 0.42 -5.07
N ASN A 215 9.21 -0.11 -6.00
CA ASN A 215 8.78 -1.07 -7.01
C ASN A 215 9.54 -2.38 -6.82
N ILE A 216 8.83 -3.48 -6.64
CA ILE A 216 9.38 -4.84 -6.60
C ILE A 216 9.05 -5.50 -7.93
N PHE A 217 10.03 -5.70 -8.78
CA PHE A 217 9.85 -6.32 -10.10
C PHE A 217 9.87 -7.84 -9.98
N LEU A 218 8.80 -8.49 -10.45
CA LEU A 218 8.60 -9.94 -10.46
C LEU A 218 8.55 -10.52 -11.88
N GLY A 219 8.64 -9.67 -12.88
CA GLY A 219 8.72 -9.96 -14.30
C GLY A 219 9.07 -8.70 -15.07
N ALA A 220 9.97 -8.77 -16.06
CA ALA A 220 10.31 -7.61 -16.88
C ALA A 220 10.89 -8.04 -18.24
N GLY A 221 10.44 -7.37 -19.30
CA GLY A 221 10.91 -7.55 -20.66
C GLY A 221 12.20 -6.77 -20.96
N SER A 222 12.74 -6.96 -22.17
CA SER A 222 14.06 -6.46 -22.55
C SER A 222 14.17 -4.93 -22.54
N ASN A 223 13.08 -4.19 -22.71
CA ASN A 223 13.11 -2.73 -22.60
C ASN A 223 13.49 -2.25 -21.18
N LEU A 224 13.25 -3.08 -20.15
CA LEU A 224 13.55 -2.75 -18.76
C LEU A 224 14.86 -3.41 -18.26
N THR A 225 15.36 -4.43 -18.97
CA THR A 225 16.46 -5.30 -18.51
C THR A 225 17.73 -5.18 -19.32
N SER A 226 17.72 -4.51 -20.48
CA SER A 226 18.84 -4.50 -21.44
C SER A 226 20.00 -3.55 -21.10
N GLY A 227 19.83 -2.69 -20.11
CA GLY A 227 20.83 -1.73 -19.71
C GLY A 227 21.74 -2.21 -18.59
N THR A 228 22.25 -1.27 -17.80
CA THR A 228 23.03 -1.51 -16.60
C THR A 228 22.22 -1.08 -15.39
N LEU A 229 22.09 -1.96 -14.39
CA LEU A 229 21.32 -1.67 -13.19
C LEU A 229 21.82 -0.38 -12.52
N ALA A 230 20.89 0.52 -12.21
CA ALA A 230 21.19 1.79 -11.54
C ALA A 230 21.48 1.57 -10.04
N THR A 231 22.70 1.15 -9.69
CA THR A 231 23.08 0.84 -8.31
C THR A 231 23.42 2.08 -7.47
N SER A 232 23.39 3.26 -8.07
CA SER A 232 23.45 4.58 -7.43
C SER A 232 22.35 5.48 -8.01
N TRP A 233 21.99 6.54 -7.27
CA TRP A 233 21.00 7.50 -7.76
C TRP A 233 21.40 8.13 -9.09
N ALA A 234 20.55 7.99 -10.09
CA ALA A 234 20.75 8.49 -11.44
C ALA A 234 19.42 8.95 -12.06
N SER A 235 19.47 9.64 -13.20
CA SER A 235 18.29 9.88 -14.03
C SER A 235 17.66 8.55 -14.44
N ARG A 236 16.34 8.44 -14.29
CA ARG A 236 15.60 7.19 -14.54
C ARG A 236 15.64 6.84 -16.02
N THR A 237 16.29 5.74 -16.34
CA THR A 237 16.39 5.18 -17.68
C THR A 237 15.70 3.82 -17.71
N THR A 238 14.74 3.64 -18.60
CA THR A 238 13.89 2.44 -18.66
C THR A 238 14.72 1.16 -18.71
N ALA A 239 15.74 1.10 -19.55
CA ALA A 239 16.59 -0.10 -19.72
C ALA A 239 17.39 -0.51 -18.46
N ASN A 240 17.56 0.41 -17.51
CA ASN A 240 18.35 0.22 -16.30
C ASN A 240 17.52 -0.19 -15.07
N ILE A 241 16.19 -0.22 -15.20
CA ILE A 241 15.28 -0.39 -14.05
C ILE A 241 15.40 -1.79 -13.45
N ALA A 242 15.40 -2.81 -14.30
CA ALA A 242 15.33 -4.21 -13.89
C ALA A 242 16.48 -5.04 -14.50
N ALA A 243 17.61 -4.40 -14.85
CA ALA A 243 18.76 -5.09 -15.44
C ALA A 243 19.28 -6.18 -14.49
N GLY A 244 19.49 -7.37 -15.03
CA GLY A 244 19.93 -8.54 -14.27
C GLY A 244 18.77 -9.36 -13.64
N GLN A 245 17.51 -8.97 -13.83
CA GLN A 245 16.36 -9.77 -13.40
C GLN A 245 16.28 -11.07 -14.21
N THR A 246 15.97 -12.18 -13.52
CA THR A 246 15.77 -13.50 -14.13
C THR A 246 14.44 -14.13 -13.76
N ILE A 247 13.79 -13.67 -12.67
CA ILE A 247 12.50 -14.19 -12.25
C ILE A 247 11.41 -13.77 -13.25
N ASN A 248 10.51 -14.70 -13.59
CA ASN A 248 9.26 -14.41 -14.28
C ASN A 248 8.11 -15.08 -13.51
N ALA A 249 7.37 -14.29 -12.76
CA ALA A 249 6.23 -14.75 -11.98
C ALA A 249 5.15 -15.43 -12.86
N ALA A 250 5.05 -15.03 -14.12
CA ALA A 250 4.06 -15.55 -15.07
C ALA A 250 4.52 -16.79 -15.83
N SER A 251 5.68 -17.40 -15.53
CA SER A 251 6.23 -18.52 -16.33
C SER A 251 5.40 -19.82 -16.29
N SER A 252 4.52 -19.98 -15.29
CA SER A 252 3.59 -21.11 -15.16
C SER A 252 2.34 -20.71 -14.39
N THR A 253 1.23 -21.37 -14.66
CA THR A 253 0.00 -21.25 -13.84
C THR A 253 0.12 -21.89 -12.46
N ASP A 254 1.18 -22.66 -12.20
CA ASP A 254 1.48 -23.17 -10.86
C ASP A 254 2.18 -22.13 -9.97
N ASN A 255 2.54 -20.98 -10.54
CA ASN A 255 3.29 -19.98 -9.82
C ASN A 255 2.45 -19.17 -8.87
N ASN A 256 2.93 -19.10 -7.63
CA ASN A 256 2.39 -18.28 -6.57
C ASN A 256 3.50 -17.44 -5.92
N ILE A 257 3.20 -16.19 -5.66
CA ILE A 257 4.09 -15.32 -4.89
C ILE A 257 3.33 -14.72 -3.73
N PHE A 258 3.92 -14.78 -2.55
CA PHE A 258 3.37 -14.20 -1.31
C PHE A 258 4.33 -13.13 -0.80
N ILE A 259 3.79 -11.99 -0.38
CA ILE A 259 4.55 -10.87 0.18
C ILE A 259 3.86 -10.38 1.46
N THR A 260 4.64 -10.15 2.53
CA THR A 260 4.18 -9.50 3.76
C THR A 260 5.33 -8.79 4.46
N GLY A 261 5.02 -8.01 5.48
CA GLY A 261 6.03 -7.31 6.28
C GLY A 261 6.84 -6.29 5.49
N LEU A 262 6.22 -5.63 4.50
CA LEU A 262 6.87 -4.55 3.77
C LEU A 262 7.11 -3.38 4.71
N GLN A 263 8.38 -3.04 4.94
CA GLN A 263 8.81 -1.92 5.78
C GLN A 263 9.89 -1.11 5.09
N MET A 264 9.95 0.17 5.40
CA MET A 264 11.02 1.06 5.01
C MET A 264 11.53 1.79 6.25
N GLU A 265 12.85 1.75 6.45
CA GLU A 265 13.53 2.40 7.57
C GLU A 265 14.51 3.43 7.05
N LEU A 266 14.62 4.57 7.72
CA LEU A 266 15.61 5.59 7.42
C LEU A 266 16.94 5.24 8.09
N GLY A 267 17.94 4.96 7.29
CA GLY A 267 19.26 4.48 7.69
C GLY A 267 19.71 3.28 6.87
N GLU A 268 20.96 2.89 7.06
CA GLU A 268 21.53 1.68 6.47
C GLU A 268 21.47 0.55 7.47
N PHE A 269 20.68 -0.48 7.16
CA PHE A 269 20.52 -1.66 8.00
C PHE A 269 20.80 -2.93 7.21
N THR A 270 21.26 -3.95 7.91
CA THR A 270 21.46 -5.31 7.42
C THR A 270 20.35 -6.23 7.92
N SER A 271 20.32 -7.49 7.51
CA SER A 271 19.37 -8.48 8.00
C SER A 271 19.42 -8.69 9.52
N THR A 272 20.54 -8.35 10.16
CA THR A 272 20.76 -8.49 11.60
C THR A 272 20.57 -7.20 12.40
N THR A 273 20.59 -6.04 11.74
CA THR A 273 20.51 -4.73 12.40
C THR A 273 19.24 -3.96 12.08
N ILE A 274 18.45 -4.43 11.10
CA ILE A 274 17.16 -3.79 10.77
C ILE A 274 16.22 -3.89 11.98
N PRO A 275 15.57 -2.79 12.37
CA PRO A 275 14.56 -2.83 13.41
C PRO A 275 13.47 -3.88 13.10
N GLU A 276 12.88 -4.44 14.14
CA GLU A 276 11.73 -5.33 13.97
C GLU A 276 10.58 -4.61 13.28
N PHE A 277 9.73 -5.38 12.59
CA PHE A 277 8.56 -4.83 11.93
C PHE A 277 7.67 -4.12 12.95
N GLN A 278 7.30 -2.89 12.63
CA GLN A 278 6.44 -2.08 13.49
C GLN A 278 4.97 -2.35 13.19
N PHE A 279 4.36 -3.23 13.97
CA PHE A 279 2.93 -3.49 13.87
C PHE A 279 2.12 -2.29 14.37
N GLU A 280 1.14 -1.89 13.59
CA GLU A 280 0.13 -0.93 14.04
C GLU A 280 -1.09 -1.66 14.61
N GLU A 281 -1.82 -1.02 15.51
CA GLU A 281 -3.15 -1.47 15.88
C GLU A 281 -4.07 -1.41 14.63
N ARG A 282 -4.93 -2.44 14.45
CA ARG A 282 -5.73 -2.59 13.23
C ARG A 282 -6.59 -1.35 12.90
N GLY A 283 -7.20 -0.73 13.93
CA GLY A 283 -8.02 0.48 13.73
C GLY A 283 -7.19 1.69 13.31
N ALA A 284 -5.95 1.81 13.80
CA ALA A 284 -5.02 2.87 13.39
C ALA A 284 -4.60 2.68 11.92
N SER A 285 -4.21 1.47 11.53
CA SER A 285 -3.87 1.14 10.15
C SER A 285 -5.05 1.36 9.19
N LEU A 286 -6.26 0.90 9.56
CA LEU A 286 -7.47 1.13 8.78
C LEU A 286 -7.78 2.62 8.59
N ARG A 287 -7.64 3.42 9.66
CA ARG A 287 -7.85 4.88 9.59
C ARG A 287 -6.88 5.54 8.63
N ARG A 288 -5.62 5.09 8.58
CA ARG A 288 -4.63 5.58 7.61
C ARG A 288 -4.99 5.16 6.18
N CYS A 289 -5.55 3.96 5.98
CA CYS A 289 -6.04 3.50 4.69
C CYS A 289 -7.25 4.32 4.21
N TYR A 290 -8.13 4.77 5.12
CA TYR A 290 -9.30 5.58 4.78
C TYR A 290 -8.96 6.92 4.10
N ARG A 291 -7.77 7.43 4.25
CA ARG A 291 -7.30 8.59 3.48
C ARG A 291 -7.27 8.33 1.97
N TYR A 292 -7.15 7.07 1.56
CA TYR A 292 -6.97 6.67 0.16
C TYR A 292 -8.16 5.93 -0.42
N TYR A 293 -8.82 5.14 0.41
CA TYR A 293 -9.97 4.37 -0.01
C TYR A 293 -10.91 4.10 1.15
N GLN A 294 -12.20 4.25 0.88
CA GLN A 294 -13.24 3.90 1.81
C GLN A 294 -14.30 3.05 1.10
N HIS A 295 -14.74 1.99 1.78
CA HIS A 295 -15.86 1.19 1.39
C HIS A 295 -16.93 1.25 2.47
N HIS A 296 -18.05 1.89 2.16
CA HIS A 296 -19.21 2.00 3.01
C HIS A 296 -20.18 0.86 2.68
N VAL A 297 -20.13 -0.21 3.45
CA VAL A 297 -20.98 -1.41 3.31
C VAL A 297 -22.02 -1.46 4.41
N GLY A 298 -23.15 -2.12 4.12
CA GLY A 298 -24.09 -2.57 5.13
C GLY A 298 -23.57 -3.79 5.90
N SER A 299 -23.99 -3.96 7.13
CA SER A 299 -23.82 -5.21 7.86
C SER A 299 -25.05 -6.09 7.65
N ASP A 300 -24.85 -7.40 7.44
CA ASP A 300 -25.86 -8.44 7.22
C ASP A 300 -27.27 -8.11 7.70
N GLY A 301 -28.13 -7.67 6.77
CA GLY A 301 -29.58 -7.54 6.97
C GLY A 301 -30.08 -6.47 7.95
N ASN A 302 -29.19 -5.77 8.65
CA ASN A 302 -29.51 -4.68 9.59
C ASN A 302 -28.70 -3.43 9.24
N CYS A 303 -29.31 -2.56 8.52
CA CYS A 303 -28.72 -1.38 7.95
C CYS A 303 -28.65 -0.24 8.95
N ALA A 304 -27.46 0.06 9.44
CA ALA A 304 -27.22 1.45 9.82
C ALA A 304 -27.11 2.24 8.52
N GLY A 305 -27.91 3.27 8.33
CA GLY A 305 -27.86 4.13 7.16
C GLY A 305 -26.43 4.65 6.94
N THR A 306 -25.83 4.34 5.79
CA THR A 306 -24.48 4.76 5.47
C THR A 306 -24.41 6.22 5.04
N ALA A 307 -25.54 6.78 4.60
CA ALA A 307 -25.70 8.19 4.24
C ALA A 307 -27.13 8.64 4.48
N ALA A 308 -27.32 9.92 4.70
CA ALA A 308 -28.62 10.54 4.90
C ALA A 308 -28.81 11.68 3.92
N GLY A 309 -30.09 11.92 3.55
CA GLY A 309 -30.48 13.00 2.65
C GLY A 309 -31.99 13.02 2.40
N GLY A 310 -32.40 13.26 1.16
CA GLY A 310 -33.81 13.31 0.81
C GLY A 310 -34.08 13.14 -0.68
N TYR A 311 -35.32 12.91 -0.99
CA TYR A 311 -35.80 12.83 -2.36
C TYR A 311 -35.91 14.21 -2.99
N ARG A 312 -35.24 14.40 -4.10
CA ARG A 312 -35.39 15.61 -4.94
C ARG A 312 -36.61 15.51 -5.85
N THR A 313 -36.85 14.32 -6.38
CA THR A 313 -38.05 13.96 -7.18
C THR A 313 -38.46 12.55 -6.78
N SER A 314 -39.59 12.04 -7.33
CA SER A 314 -39.99 10.65 -7.08
C SER A 314 -38.94 9.60 -7.50
N GLY A 315 -38.12 9.92 -8.50
CA GLY A 315 -37.10 9.00 -9.06
C GLY A 315 -35.65 9.37 -8.72
N THR A 316 -35.41 10.38 -7.87
CA THR A 316 -34.06 10.79 -7.53
C THR A 316 -33.91 11.17 -6.06
N ALA A 317 -32.86 10.64 -5.41
CA ALA A 317 -32.48 10.98 -4.05
C ALA A 317 -31.07 11.59 -4.00
N GLN A 318 -30.82 12.54 -3.12
CA GLN A 318 -29.54 13.13 -2.85
C GLN A 318 -29.09 12.80 -1.42
N LEU A 319 -27.95 12.15 -1.28
CA LEU A 319 -27.46 11.66 -0.01
C LEU A 319 -26.01 12.11 0.22
N THR A 320 -25.72 12.50 1.45
CA THR A 320 -24.40 13.00 1.84
C THR A 320 -23.65 11.96 2.65
N PHE A 321 -22.45 11.66 2.22
CA PHE A 321 -21.46 10.83 2.92
C PHE A 321 -20.45 11.73 3.60
N HIS A 322 -20.19 11.50 4.89
CA HIS A 322 -19.14 12.15 5.64
C HIS A 322 -17.98 11.18 5.82
N PHE A 323 -16.76 11.64 5.54
CA PHE A 323 -15.58 10.82 5.69
C PHE A 323 -15.02 10.95 7.11
N PRO A 324 -14.76 9.82 7.80
CA PRO A 324 -14.18 9.84 9.17
C PRO A 324 -12.72 10.32 9.18
N VAL A 325 -12.08 10.31 8.01
CA VAL A 325 -10.73 10.84 7.76
C VAL A 325 -10.79 11.62 6.46
N GLU A 326 -10.15 12.78 6.41
CA GLU A 326 -10.00 13.54 5.18
C GLU A 326 -9.29 12.72 4.11
N MET A 327 -9.93 12.58 2.95
CA MET A 327 -9.36 11.85 1.83
C MET A 327 -8.23 12.64 1.17
N ARG A 328 -7.31 11.96 0.52
CA ARG A 328 -6.14 12.56 -0.14
C ARG A 328 -6.51 13.60 -1.21
N ALA A 329 -7.55 13.33 -1.95
CA ALA A 329 -8.10 14.15 -3.01
C ALA A 329 -9.61 13.90 -3.08
N ASP A 330 -10.32 14.69 -3.87
CA ASP A 330 -11.72 14.43 -4.19
C ASP A 330 -11.84 13.01 -4.77
N PRO A 331 -12.63 12.11 -4.13
CA PRO A 331 -12.63 10.71 -4.51
C PRO A 331 -13.43 10.44 -5.78
N THR A 332 -13.02 9.42 -6.52
CA THR A 332 -13.88 8.77 -7.50
C THR A 332 -14.91 7.92 -6.77
N VAL A 333 -16.18 8.05 -7.17
CA VAL A 333 -17.31 7.35 -6.56
C VAL A 333 -17.71 6.18 -7.43
N ALA A 334 -17.91 5.01 -6.82
CA ALA A 334 -18.50 3.87 -7.51
C ALA A 334 -19.48 3.14 -6.59
N GLN A 335 -20.47 2.51 -7.20
CA GLN A 335 -21.43 1.64 -6.55
C GLN A 335 -21.01 0.18 -6.75
N VAL A 336 -21.01 -0.58 -5.67
CA VAL A 336 -20.71 -2.01 -5.69
C VAL A 336 -22.01 -2.78 -5.51
N ALA A 337 -22.33 -3.65 -6.48
CA ALA A 337 -23.55 -4.46 -6.52
C ALA A 337 -24.85 -3.63 -6.40
N THR A 338 -25.41 -3.25 -7.54
CA THR A 338 -26.60 -2.39 -7.65
C THR A 338 -27.88 -3.00 -7.06
N ASP A 339 -27.99 -4.32 -7.09
CA ASP A 339 -29.26 -5.04 -6.88
C ASP A 339 -29.76 -5.09 -5.44
N ASN A 340 -28.99 -4.52 -4.48
CA ASN A 340 -29.30 -4.60 -3.06
C ASN A 340 -29.04 -3.29 -2.29
N MET A 341 -29.23 -2.15 -2.93
CA MET A 341 -29.19 -0.86 -2.24
C MET A 341 -30.56 -0.20 -2.31
N PHE A 342 -30.98 0.38 -1.21
CA PHE A 342 -32.28 1.04 -1.09
C PHE A 342 -32.12 2.43 -0.49
N CYS A 343 -32.92 3.38 -0.99
CA CYS A 343 -33.24 4.60 -0.28
C CYS A 343 -34.46 4.31 0.60
N HIS A 344 -34.22 4.13 1.90
CA HIS A 344 -35.30 3.95 2.87
C HIS A 344 -35.98 5.30 3.17
N ASP A 345 -37.21 5.43 2.80
CA ASP A 345 -38.03 6.62 3.07
C ASP A 345 -38.42 6.64 4.54
N LEU A 346 -38.12 7.73 5.23
CA LEU A 346 -38.43 7.88 6.65
C LEU A 346 -39.87 8.34 6.92
N ALA A 347 -40.58 8.81 5.92
CA ALA A 347 -41.94 9.28 6.07
C ALA A 347 -42.97 8.13 6.00
N ASP A 348 -42.79 7.19 5.09
CA ASP A 348 -43.72 6.08 4.90
C ASP A 348 -43.12 4.68 5.19
N GLY A 349 -41.83 4.60 5.44
CA GLY A 349 -41.11 3.36 5.77
C GLY A 349 -40.85 2.45 4.57
N ASN A 350 -41.01 2.92 3.34
CA ASN A 350 -40.78 2.14 2.15
C ASN A 350 -39.29 2.09 1.79
N ASN A 351 -38.87 1.00 1.15
CA ASN A 351 -37.55 0.80 0.59
C ASN A 351 -37.60 0.98 -0.94
N ASN A 352 -37.10 2.10 -1.42
CA ASN A 352 -37.05 2.40 -2.85
C ASN A 352 -35.69 1.94 -3.42
N SER A 353 -35.74 1.03 -4.37
CA SER A 353 -34.50 0.46 -4.98
C SER A 353 -33.65 1.55 -5.57
N VAL A 354 -32.34 1.44 -5.37
CA VAL A 354 -31.34 2.30 -6.04
C VAL A 354 -30.94 1.61 -7.35
N ASP A 355 -31.24 2.26 -8.46
CA ASP A 355 -30.93 1.72 -9.81
C ASP A 355 -29.50 2.07 -10.22
N SER A 356 -29.05 3.28 -9.93
CA SER A 356 -27.70 3.74 -10.29
C SER A 356 -27.27 4.98 -9.53
N VAL A 357 -25.96 5.22 -9.50
CA VAL A 357 -25.39 6.55 -9.22
C VAL A 357 -25.59 7.41 -10.45
N GLU A 358 -26.33 8.52 -10.34
CA GLU A 358 -26.56 9.46 -11.45
C GLU A 358 -25.40 10.45 -11.58
N SER A 359 -25.03 11.09 -10.47
CA SER A 359 -23.98 12.11 -10.48
C SER A 359 -23.45 12.40 -9.08
N THR A 360 -22.25 12.96 -9.02
CA THR A 360 -21.70 13.62 -7.85
C THR A 360 -22.12 15.09 -7.89
N ILE A 361 -22.83 15.58 -6.86
CA ILE A 361 -23.32 16.96 -6.80
C ILE A 361 -22.28 17.88 -6.17
N HIS A 362 -21.71 17.46 -5.05
CA HIS A 362 -20.66 18.18 -4.35
C HIS A 362 -19.60 17.17 -3.90
N SER A 363 -18.34 17.47 -4.16
CA SER A 363 -17.21 16.64 -3.75
C SER A 363 -16.20 17.49 -2.99
N SER A 364 -15.67 16.92 -1.93
CA SER A 364 -14.53 17.43 -1.18
C SER A 364 -13.79 16.29 -0.50
N THR A 365 -12.60 16.57 0.01
CA THR A 365 -11.82 15.60 0.79
C THR A 365 -12.48 15.20 2.11
N GLY A 366 -13.40 16.02 2.65
CA GLY A 366 -14.12 15.76 3.91
C GLY A 366 -15.48 15.10 3.77
N GLY A 367 -16.04 15.06 2.56
CA GLY A 367 -17.37 14.45 2.33
C GLY A 367 -17.87 14.71 0.92
N ILE A 368 -18.94 14.00 0.55
CA ILE A 368 -19.48 14.03 -0.80
C ILE A 368 -21.01 13.88 -0.79
N THR A 369 -21.69 14.63 -1.65
CA THR A 369 -23.11 14.44 -1.93
C THR A 369 -23.27 13.76 -3.28
N VAL A 370 -23.95 12.63 -3.27
CA VAL A 370 -24.20 11.78 -4.43
C VAL A 370 -25.69 11.79 -4.76
N GLN A 371 -26.05 11.92 -6.02
CA GLN A 371 -27.39 11.75 -6.53
C GLN A 371 -27.57 10.34 -7.07
N PHE A 372 -28.63 9.70 -6.64
CA PHE A 372 -29.02 8.35 -7.03
C PHE A 372 -30.29 8.38 -7.84
N ASN A 373 -30.38 7.54 -8.87
CA ASN A 373 -31.64 7.17 -9.48
C ASN A 373 -32.28 6.06 -8.66
N THR A 374 -33.61 6.20 -8.43
CA THR A 374 -34.43 5.23 -7.69
C THR A 374 -35.59 4.75 -8.56
N ASP A 375 -36.30 3.73 -8.11
CA ASP A 375 -37.44 3.11 -8.81
C ASP A 375 -38.67 4.02 -9.06
N GLY A 376 -38.61 5.30 -8.70
CA GLY A 376 -39.64 6.29 -8.99
C GLY A 376 -40.78 6.35 -7.98
N THR A 377 -40.67 5.68 -6.85
CA THR A 377 -41.72 5.59 -5.82
C THR A 377 -41.53 6.56 -4.66
N GLY A 378 -40.41 7.29 -4.59
CA GLY A 378 -40.14 8.28 -3.56
C GLY A 378 -41.03 9.52 -3.67
N VAL A 379 -41.13 10.27 -2.58
CA VAL A 379 -41.90 11.55 -2.52
C VAL A 379 -40.89 12.71 -2.39
N ALA A 380 -40.96 13.68 -3.31
CA ALA A 380 -40.10 14.85 -3.29
C ALA A 380 -40.22 15.63 -1.97
N GLY A 381 -39.11 15.85 -1.29
CA GLY A 381 -39.05 16.53 0.00
C GLY A 381 -38.97 15.59 1.21
N ASP A 382 -39.26 14.31 1.04
CA ASP A 382 -39.14 13.34 2.14
C ASP A 382 -37.68 13.01 2.40
N SER A 383 -37.35 12.77 3.67
CA SER A 383 -36.01 12.36 4.10
C SER A 383 -35.80 10.87 3.88
N CYS A 384 -34.59 10.49 3.47
CA CYS A 384 -34.23 9.09 3.28
C CYS A 384 -32.83 8.77 3.76
N HIS A 385 -32.60 7.48 4.01
CA HIS A 385 -31.29 6.91 4.30
C HIS A 385 -30.89 5.90 3.22
N LEU A 386 -29.61 5.85 2.87
CA LEU A 386 -29.08 4.77 2.04
C LEU A 386 -28.90 3.53 2.91
N ILE A 387 -29.51 2.45 2.49
CA ILE A 387 -29.46 1.16 3.16
C ILE A 387 -28.92 0.11 2.19
N PRO A 388 -27.67 -0.36 2.34
CA PRO A 388 -27.22 -1.55 1.66
C PRO A 388 -27.85 -2.81 2.31
N ASN A 389 -28.35 -3.72 1.51
CA ASN A 389 -28.93 -4.99 1.97
C ASN A 389 -27.96 -6.14 1.68
N GLY A 390 -27.08 -6.44 2.63
CA GLY A 390 -26.06 -7.48 2.51
C GLY A 390 -24.65 -6.97 2.85
N SER A 391 -23.70 -7.88 2.87
CA SER A 391 -22.30 -7.59 3.23
C SER A 391 -21.45 -7.07 2.05
N THR A 392 -21.97 -7.13 0.82
CA THR A 392 -21.24 -6.79 -0.41
C THR A 392 -21.69 -5.46 -1.02
N PRO A 393 -22.99 -5.11 -1.07
CA PRO A 393 -23.45 -3.85 -1.64
C PRO A 393 -22.97 -2.67 -0.84
N GLY A 394 -22.61 -1.59 -1.52
CA GLY A 394 -22.15 -0.38 -0.87
C GLY A 394 -21.61 0.65 -1.83
N MET A 395 -21.10 1.73 -1.26
CA MET A 395 -20.43 2.79 -1.99
C MET A 395 -18.95 2.76 -1.75
N THR A 396 -18.17 2.98 -2.79
CA THR A 396 -16.72 3.10 -2.70
C THR A 396 -16.28 4.49 -3.09
N PHE A 397 -15.28 4.96 -2.37
CA PHE A 397 -14.65 6.27 -2.56
C PHE A 397 -13.16 6.05 -2.71
N ASP A 398 -12.62 6.33 -3.91
CA ASP A 398 -11.24 6.05 -4.27
C ASP A 398 -10.47 7.33 -4.53
N ALA A 399 -9.45 7.60 -3.73
CA ALA A 399 -8.50 8.70 -3.85
C ALA A 399 -7.05 8.19 -3.79
N GLU A 400 -6.77 7.00 -4.30
CA GLU A 400 -5.42 6.42 -4.30
C GLU A 400 -4.41 7.29 -5.03
N VAL A 401 -3.14 7.14 -4.67
CA VAL A 401 -2.03 7.89 -5.26
C VAL A 401 -1.80 7.40 -6.68
N GLY A 402 -2.19 8.21 -7.65
CA GLY A 402 -2.19 7.92 -9.08
C GLY A 402 -0.80 7.78 -9.71
#